data_5c5593b60b07fb3ca5de77d488809efb
#
_entry.id   5c5593b60b07fb3ca5de77d488809efb
#
_cell.length_a   1.000
_cell.length_b   1.000
_cell.length_c   1.000
_cell.angle_alpha   90.00
_cell.angle_beta   90.00
_cell.angle_gamma   90.00
#
_symmetry.space_group_name_H-M   'P 1'
#
loop_
_entity.id
_entity.type
_entity.pdbx_description
1 polymer ?
#
loop_
_entity_poly.entity_id
_entity_poly.type
_entity_poly.pdbx_seq_one_letter_code
_entity_poly.pdbx_strand_id
1 'polypeptide(L)'
;MLRFAIRNLAVLLAVTVLLSSCGIRRKKYANPISKDTQQPDKVLFDKAVDDIEHSRYERARLTLQTLMNTYDTSEYLAKAKLAIADSWYQEGGARGLAQAEAEYKDFILFYPAMEESAEAQEKICKMQFNQMDKSDRDSSHALRAEEECKQLVLQFPNSKFAPEAQQMLRNIQEVLADKEFRVGAFYHHKGSMPAAVNRLQGVANQFPLYSGADEALWLAADSYRRMGDKFENQQVDMLSRIVKDYPMSAHVQESKTMLTAMKRPVPDADPVRYAAQKYDLENRTKKGLLGRAWEPFAQHPDISAAAKSGSPQMTGFRPTIPASVPAIAAGQQGTSDVTGTVVSDPTAINNNPDARLNPGAAATPAPGNVGVTATTPGSSAPTQAVPGTPAGSAPSATAPVAPPGQPTQPIAVTRTGVDLNSAPEADIAKLPGINKLMAKRIVAMRPFLSVNDLIKTGLPKKTIDKLKPAPAGEAAKTTK
;
A
#
# COMPACT_ATOMS: atom_id res chain seq x y z
N MET A 1 10.11 65.78 31.95
CA MET A 1 9.14 65.98 30.86
C MET A 1 9.76 65.86 29.45
N LEU A 2 10.94 66.39 29.19
CA LEU A 2 11.57 66.35 27.83
C LEU A 2 11.82 64.92 27.33
N ARG A 3 12.28 63.99 28.16
CA ARG A 3 12.53 62.61 27.76
C ARG A 3 11.25 61.81 27.41
N PHE A 4 10.12 62.19 28.02
CA PHE A 4 8.82 61.57 27.71
C PHE A 4 8.25 62.08 26.38
N ALA A 5 8.47 63.37 26.09
CA ALA A 5 8.08 63.97 24.82
C ALA A 5 8.89 63.40 23.63
N ILE A 6 10.19 63.21 23.80
CA ILE A 6 11.07 62.62 22.76
C ILE A 6 10.70 61.16 22.47
N ARG A 7 10.36 60.37 23.53
CA ARG A 7 9.94 58.95 23.36
C ARG A 7 8.61 58.86 22.61
N ASN A 8 7.67 59.69 22.95
CA ASN A 8 6.37 59.70 22.29
C ASN A 8 6.45 60.20 20.85
N LEU A 9 7.33 61.16 20.56
CA LEU A 9 7.61 61.65 19.21
C LEU A 9 8.28 60.56 18.34
N ALA A 10 9.23 59.81 18.92
CA ALA A 10 9.88 58.68 18.23
C ALA A 10 8.90 57.53 17.90
N VAL A 11 7.99 57.21 18.83
CA VAL A 11 6.93 56.23 18.61
C VAL A 11 5.96 56.71 17.54
N LEU A 12 5.57 57.95 17.54
CA LEU A 12 4.69 58.53 16.52
C LEU A 12 5.33 58.52 15.14
N LEU A 13 6.65 58.83 15.06
CA LEU A 13 7.42 58.79 13.83
C LEU A 13 7.56 57.34 13.31
N ALA A 14 7.78 56.36 14.19
CA ALA A 14 7.84 54.95 13.82
C ALA A 14 6.48 54.44 13.30
N VAL A 15 5.37 54.83 13.90
CA VAL A 15 4.02 54.48 13.44
C VAL A 15 3.70 55.13 12.10
N THR A 16 4.10 56.37 11.85
CA THR A 16 3.89 57.03 10.55
C THR A 16 4.72 56.40 9.45
N VAL A 17 5.95 55.94 9.75
CA VAL A 17 6.79 55.20 8.77
C VAL A 17 6.18 53.84 8.46
N LEU A 18 5.63 53.12 9.44
CA LEU A 18 4.95 51.84 9.24
C LEU A 18 3.64 52.01 8.43
N LEU A 19 2.90 53.08 8.63
CA LEU A 19 1.65 53.38 7.89
C LEU A 19 1.92 53.83 6.45
N SER A 20 3.05 54.49 6.17
CA SER A 20 3.44 54.87 4.80
C SER A 20 4.05 53.73 4.00
N SER A 21 4.46 52.62 4.63
CA SER A 21 4.98 51.42 3.96
C SER A 21 3.89 50.59 3.25
N CYS A 22 2.59 50.80 3.57
CA CYS A 22 1.48 50.14 2.89
C CYS A 22 1.00 50.86 1.63
N GLY A 23 1.90 51.27 0.77
CA GLY A 23 1.59 51.70 -0.60
C GLY A 23 1.18 50.52 -1.46
N ILE A 24 -0.07 50.04 -1.30
CA ILE A 24 -0.64 49.01 -2.22
C ILE A 24 -0.81 49.66 -3.59
N ARG A 25 0.26 49.67 -4.35
CA ARG A 25 0.15 49.90 -5.81
C ARG A 25 -0.47 48.63 -6.39
N ARG A 26 -1.80 48.61 -6.52
CA ARG A 26 -2.50 47.61 -7.34
C ARG A 26 -2.02 47.85 -8.77
N LYS A 27 -0.98 47.11 -9.19
CA LYS A 27 -0.64 47.03 -10.62
C LYS A 27 -1.88 46.53 -11.32
N LYS A 28 -2.48 47.33 -12.20
CA LYS A 28 -3.57 46.87 -13.06
C LYS A 28 -3.02 45.70 -13.88
N TYR A 29 -3.75 44.58 -13.82
CA TYR A 29 -3.42 43.42 -14.64
C TYR A 29 -3.46 43.84 -16.12
N ALA A 30 -2.32 43.85 -16.78
CA ALA A 30 -2.25 44.04 -18.22
C ALA A 30 -2.40 42.66 -18.88
N ASN A 31 -3.36 42.56 -19.81
CA ASN A 31 -3.49 41.33 -20.57
C ASN A 31 -2.17 41.14 -21.37
N PRO A 32 -1.46 40.00 -21.20
CA PRO A 32 -0.18 39.76 -21.89
C PRO A 32 -0.36 39.53 -23.39
N ILE A 33 -1.60 39.26 -23.86
CA ILE A 33 -1.93 38.97 -25.24
C ILE A 33 -2.54 40.23 -25.88
N SER A 34 -1.91 40.71 -26.95
CA SER A 34 -2.48 41.70 -27.87
C SER A 34 -2.99 41.00 -29.15
N LYS A 35 -3.77 41.71 -29.97
CA LYS A 35 -4.28 41.17 -31.24
C LYS A 35 -3.18 40.71 -32.22
N ASP A 36 -1.99 41.28 -32.09
CA ASP A 36 -0.83 41.02 -32.94
C ASP A 36 0.24 40.14 -32.29
N THR A 37 -0.10 39.47 -31.18
CA THR A 37 0.85 38.59 -30.46
C THR A 37 1.11 37.33 -31.28
N GLN A 38 2.35 37.14 -31.72
CA GLN A 38 2.79 35.87 -32.29
C GLN A 38 2.96 34.83 -31.13
N GLN A 39 2.47 33.61 -31.34
CA GLN A 39 2.49 32.53 -30.35
C GLN A 39 1.90 32.95 -28.99
N PRO A 40 0.61 33.27 -28.92
CA PRO A 40 -0.03 33.73 -27.67
C PRO A 40 -0.04 32.67 -26.57
N ASP A 41 -0.03 31.39 -26.93
CA ASP A 41 0.10 30.23 -26.02
C ASP A 41 1.46 30.25 -25.33
N LYS A 42 2.57 30.48 -26.05
CA LYS A 42 3.90 30.63 -25.45
C LYS A 42 3.95 31.79 -24.47
N VAL A 43 3.39 32.93 -24.85
CA VAL A 43 3.40 34.14 -24.00
C VAL A 43 2.63 33.87 -22.67
N LEU A 44 1.52 33.12 -22.72
CA LEU A 44 0.79 32.71 -21.51
C LEU A 44 1.63 31.75 -20.68
N PHE A 45 2.29 30.80 -21.31
CA PHE A 45 3.13 29.83 -20.61
C PHE A 45 4.30 30.52 -19.90
N ASP A 46 5.08 31.34 -20.64
CA ASP A 46 6.24 32.06 -20.08
C ASP A 46 5.82 32.98 -18.92
N LYS A 47 4.67 33.64 -19.02
CA LYS A 47 4.14 34.48 -17.96
C LYS A 47 3.74 33.65 -16.72
N ALA A 48 3.17 32.48 -16.93
CA ALA A 48 2.80 31.61 -15.81
C ALA A 48 4.03 31.07 -15.10
N VAL A 49 5.09 30.73 -15.83
CA VAL A 49 6.39 30.33 -15.26
C VAL A 49 6.99 31.47 -14.42
N ASP A 50 7.00 32.72 -14.95
CA ASP A 50 7.41 33.90 -14.17
C ASP A 50 6.59 34.07 -12.88
N ASP A 51 5.29 33.83 -12.95
CA ASP A 51 4.42 33.89 -11.77
C ASP A 51 4.73 32.80 -10.74
N ILE A 52 5.11 31.57 -11.16
CA ILE A 52 5.56 30.49 -10.28
C ILE A 52 6.88 30.88 -9.60
N GLU A 53 7.86 31.36 -10.34
CA GLU A 53 9.16 31.79 -9.81
C GLU A 53 9.03 32.91 -8.77
N HIS A 54 8.01 33.77 -8.92
CA HIS A 54 7.69 34.83 -7.98
C HIS A 54 6.70 34.39 -6.89
N SER A 55 6.47 33.10 -6.70
CA SER A 55 5.53 32.54 -5.70
C SER A 55 4.08 33.02 -5.84
N ARG A 56 3.65 33.35 -7.08
CA ARG A 56 2.28 33.78 -7.38
C ARG A 56 1.47 32.61 -7.92
N TYR A 57 1.45 31.51 -7.19
CA TYR A 57 0.97 30.20 -7.64
C TYR A 57 -0.46 30.20 -8.16
N GLU A 58 -1.40 30.84 -7.46
CA GLU A 58 -2.80 30.91 -7.88
C GLU A 58 -2.98 31.59 -9.23
N ARG A 59 -2.26 32.72 -9.45
CA ARG A 59 -2.32 33.43 -10.71
C ARG A 59 -1.68 32.65 -11.84
N ALA A 60 -0.57 31.97 -11.60
CA ALA A 60 0.07 31.08 -12.54
C ALA A 60 -0.89 29.98 -13.01
N ARG A 61 -1.53 29.29 -12.06
CA ARG A 61 -2.52 28.24 -12.37
C ARG A 61 -3.68 28.74 -13.20
N LEU A 62 -4.24 29.91 -12.89
CA LEU A 62 -5.30 30.52 -13.71
C LEU A 62 -4.83 30.82 -15.13
N THR A 63 -3.59 31.31 -15.29
CA THR A 63 -3.01 31.60 -16.60
C THR A 63 -2.79 30.31 -17.39
N LEU A 64 -2.27 29.24 -16.77
CA LEU A 64 -2.07 27.92 -17.38
C LEU A 64 -3.40 27.25 -17.77
N GLN A 65 -4.42 27.34 -16.92
CA GLN A 65 -5.75 26.85 -17.25
C GLN A 65 -6.36 27.61 -18.43
N THR A 66 -6.16 28.94 -18.50
CA THR A 66 -6.59 29.75 -19.64
C THR A 66 -5.89 29.29 -20.92
N LEU A 67 -4.58 29.02 -20.87
CA LEU A 67 -3.81 28.47 -21.99
C LEU A 67 -4.44 27.15 -22.45
N MET A 68 -4.62 26.20 -21.53
CA MET A 68 -5.12 24.86 -21.84
C MET A 68 -6.55 24.87 -22.41
N ASN A 69 -7.41 25.77 -21.92
CA ASN A 69 -8.79 25.88 -22.37
C ASN A 69 -8.95 26.64 -23.69
N THR A 70 -7.97 27.50 -24.04
CA THR A 70 -8.06 28.35 -25.22
C THR A 70 -7.31 27.78 -26.43
N TYR A 71 -6.21 27.07 -26.16
CA TYR A 71 -5.29 26.55 -27.18
C TYR A 71 -5.12 25.03 -27.03
N ASP A 72 -6.14 24.29 -27.39
CA ASP A 72 -6.25 22.83 -27.26
C ASP A 72 -5.27 22.02 -28.12
N THR A 73 -4.63 22.65 -29.09
CA THR A 73 -3.61 22.05 -29.98
C THR A 73 -2.20 22.57 -29.72
N SER A 74 -2.01 23.36 -28.65
CA SER A 74 -0.70 23.95 -28.32
C SER A 74 0.33 22.89 -27.90
N GLU A 75 1.57 23.07 -28.34
CA GLU A 75 2.73 22.26 -27.89
C GLU A 75 3.05 22.45 -26.40
N TYR A 76 2.49 23.49 -25.77
CA TYR A 76 2.68 23.81 -24.36
C TYR A 76 1.69 23.09 -23.43
N LEU A 77 0.71 22.32 -23.92
CA LEU A 77 -0.31 21.69 -23.09
C LEU A 77 0.28 20.75 -22.02
N ALA A 78 1.19 19.86 -22.42
CA ALA A 78 1.85 18.95 -21.49
C ALA A 78 2.67 19.71 -20.44
N LYS A 79 3.45 20.71 -20.90
CA LYS A 79 4.25 21.56 -20.02
C LYS A 79 3.38 22.40 -19.08
N ALA A 80 2.24 22.88 -19.56
CA ALA A 80 1.29 23.66 -18.75
C ALA A 80 0.66 22.78 -17.65
N LYS A 81 0.29 21.54 -17.97
CA LYS A 81 -0.24 20.58 -16.98
C LYS A 81 0.80 20.25 -15.92
N LEU A 82 2.04 20.01 -16.33
CA LEU A 82 3.15 19.76 -15.40
C LEU A 82 3.44 20.99 -14.52
N ALA A 83 3.43 22.20 -15.10
CA ALA A 83 3.65 23.45 -14.37
C ALA A 83 2.54 23.73 -13.34
N ILE A 84 1.30 23.32 -13.59
CA ILE A 84 0.23 23.36 -12.59
C ILE A 84 0.59 22.46 -11.39
N ALA A 85 1.00 21.23 -11.63
CA ALA A 85 1.43 20.31 -10.58
C ALA A 85 2.62 20.88 -9.79
N ASP A 86 3.64 21.40 -10.49
CA ASP A 86 4.80 22.05 -9.89
C ASP A 86 4.42 23.26 -9.02
N SER A 87 3.45 24.04 -9.46
CA SER A 87 2.96 25.19 -8.69
C SER A 87 2.34 24.80 -7.36
N TRP A 88 1.57 23.69 -7.33
CA TRP A 88 1.01 23.13 -6.10
C TRP A 88 2.10 22.56 -5.19
N TYR A 89 3.09 21.87 -5.77
CA TYR A 89 4.22 21.32 -5.04
C TYR A 89 5.04 22.42 -4.35
N GLN A 90 5.35 23.52 -5.07
CA GLN A 90 6.10 24.66 -4.53
C GLN A 90 5.30 25.46 -3.51
N GLU A 91 3.97 25.57 -3.68
CA GLU A 91 3.12 26.19 -2.68
C GLU A 91 3.17 25.45 -1.34
N GLY A 92 3.29 24.11 -1.40
CA GLY A 92 3.50 23.26 -0.23
C GLY A 92 2.30 23.17 0.71
N GLY A 93 2.58 22.76 1.96
CA GLY A 93 1.54 22.47 2.94
C GLY A 93 0.71 21.22 2.60
N ALA A 94 -0.10 20.73 3.52
CA ALA A 94 -0.86 19.49 3.34
C ALA A 94 -1.80 19.54 2.12
N ARG A 95 -2.48 20.68 1.91
CA ARG A 95 -3.38 20.87 0.77
C ARG A 95 -2.61 20.93 -0.56
N GLY A 96 -1.52 21.72 -0.59
CA GLY A 96 -0.72 21.89 -1.81
C GLY A 96 -0.09 20.57 -2.24
N LEU A 97 0.49 19.81 -1.30
CA LEU A 97 1.11 18.51 -1.60
C LEU A 97 0.08 17.48 -2.07
N ALA A 98 -1.13 17.43 -1.45
CA ALA A 98 -2.19 16.52 -1.89
C ALA A 98 -2.67 16.85 -3.32
N GLN A 99 -2.80 18.15 -3.64
CA GLN A 99 -3.20 18.58 -4.97
C GLN A 99 -2.09 18.33 -5.99
N ALA A 100 -0.82 18.58 -5.62
CA ALA A 100 0.33 18.28 -6.47
C ALA A 100 0.39 16.79 -6.83
N GLU A 101 0.17 15.90 -5.85
CA GLU A 101 0.13 14.45 -6.10
C GLU A 101 -0.94 14.09 -7.12
N ALA A 102 -2.15 14.64 -6.99
CA ALA A 102 -3.25 14.40 -7.94
C ALA A 102 -2.89 14.88 -9.35
N GLU A 103 -2.37 16.11 -9.48
CA GLU A 103 -2.00 16.69 -10.78
C GLU A 103 -0.81 15.96 -11.45
N TYR A 104 0.19 15.51 -10.67
CA TYR A 104 1.28 14.68 -11.21
C TYR A 104 0.77 13.30 -11.67
N LYS A 105 -0.11 12.65 -10.92
CA LYS A 105 -0.73 11.38 -11.34
C LYS A 105 -1.53 11.54 -12.63
N ASP A 106 -2.29 12.61 -12.73
CA ASP A 106 -2.99 12.97 -13.95
C ASP A 106 -2.04 13.22 -15.12
N PHE A 107 -0.91 13.92 -14.87
CA PHE A 107 0.10 14.14 -15.90
C PHE A 107 0.68 12.81 -16.40
N ILE A 108 1.07 11.91 -15.52
CA ILE A 108 1.61 10.59 -15.88
C ILE A 108 0.58 9.77 -16.67
N LEU A 109 -0.69 9.87 -16.29
CA LEU A 109 -1.78 9.15 -16.98
C LEU A 109 -1.98 9.65 -18.42
N PHE A 110 -1.90 10.96 -18.66
CA PHE A 110 -2.10 11.54 -19.98
C PHE A 110 -0.84 11.49 -20.86
N TYR A 111 0.35 11.54 -20.25
CA TYR A 111 1.63 11.64 -20.96
C TYR A 111 2.65 10.56 -20.51
N PRO A 112 2.30 9.27 -20.50
CA PRO A 112 3.14 8.23 -19.88
C PRO A 112 4.49 8.01 -20.55
N ALA A 113 4.62 8.39 -21.82
CA ALA A 113 5.84 8.23 -22.62
C ALA A 113 6.81 9.43 -22.54
N MET A 114 6.41 10.49 -21.87
CA MET A 114 7.29 11.67 -21.72
C MET A 114 8.35 11.42 -20.62
N GLU A 115 9.55 11.95 -20.80
CA GLU A 115 10.64 11.83 -19.81
C GLU A 115 10.25 12.52 -18.49
N GLU A 116 9.49 13.60 -18.56
CA GLU A 116 8.97 14.35 -17.42
C GLU A 116 8.00 13.52 -16.53
N SER A 117 7.42 12.45 -17.08
CA SER A 117 6.57 11.56 -16.29
C SER A 117 7.36 10.78 -15.25
N ALA A 118 8.61 10.43 -15.53
CA ALA A 118 9.51 9.86 -14.54
C ALA A 118 9.89 10.87 -13.45
N GLU A 119 10.07 12.14 -13.80
CA GLU A 119 10.30 13.22 -12.83
C GLU A 119 9.06 13.47 -11.96
N ALA A 120 7.88 13.49 -12.56
CA ALA A 120 6.62 13.62 -11.83
C ALA A 120 6.43 12.49 -10.81
N GLN A 121 6.69 11.23 -11.21
CA GLN A 121 6.62 10.08 -10.30
C GLN A 121 7.68 10.14 -9.19
N GLU A 122 8.86 10.65 -9.50
CA GLU A 122 9.92 10.88 -8.51
C GLU A 122 9.50 11.92 -7.46
N LYS A 123 8.88 13.03 -7.88
CA LYS A 123 8.35 14.04 -6.98
C LYS A 123 7.26 13.47 -6.07
N ILE A 124 6.37 12.62 -6.59
CA ILE A 124 5.36 11.91 -5.77
C ILE A 124 6.03 11.02 -4.73
N CYS A 125 7.00 10.19 -5.14
CA CYS A 125 7.78 9.34 -4.23
C CYS A 125 8.44 10.18 -3.13
N LYS A 126 9.13 11.27 -3.48
CA LYS A 126 9.81 12.18 -2.52
C LYS A 126 8.83 12.87 -1.57
N MET A 127 7.66 13.27 -2.05
CA MET A 127 6.64 13.90 -1.19
C MET A 127 6.24 12.97 -0.04
N GLN A 128 5.97 11.71 -0.33
CA GLN A 128 5.59 10.73 0.70
C GLN A 128 6.79 10.34 1.58
N PHE A 129 7.98 10.19 0.98
CA PHE A 129 9.22 9.92 1.70
C PHE A 129 9.55 11.00 2.74
N ASN A 130 9.42 12.27 2.37
CA ASN A 130 9.72 13.40 3.26
C ASN A 130 8.69 13.56 4.40
N GLN A 131 7.51 12.95 4.27
CA GLN A 131 6.47 12.97 5.29
C GLN A 131 6.50 11.74 6.19
N MET A 132 7.47 10.83 6.02
CA MET A 132 7.58 9.64 6.87
C MET A 132 7.85 9.99 8.32
N ASP A 133 7.08 9.39 9.21
CA ASP A 133 7.32 9.39 10.64
C ASP A 133 8.31 8.31 11.08
N LYS A 134 8.75 8.37 12.35
CA LYS A 134 9.56 7.32 12.96
C LYS A 134 8.83 5.98 12.97
N SER A 135 9.60 4.88 13.05
CA SER A 135 9.09 3.50 13.06
C SER A 135 8.11 3.17 14.19
N ASP A 136 8.13 3.94 15.29
CA ASP A 136 7.23 3.80 16.44
C ASP A 136 5.91 4.58 16.28
N ARG A 137 5.72 5.29 15.16
CA ARG A 137 4.55 6.12 14.86
C ARG A 137 3.72 5.56 13.71
N ASP A 138 2.95 6.44 13.07
CA ASP A 138 2.16 6.08 11.90
C ASP A 138 3.05 5.76 10.69
N SER A 139 2.75 4.65 10.02
CA SER A 139 3.48 4.20 8.83
C SER A 139 2.74 4.48 7.53
N SER A 140 1.65 5.24 7.54
CA SER A 140 0.85 5.50 6.34
C SER A 140 1.65 6.16 5.24
N HIS A 141 2.46 7.19 5.56
CA HIS A 141 3.34 7.84 4.60
C HIS A 141 4.47 6.91 4.13
N ALA A 142 5.03 6.07 5.02
CA ALA A 142 6.06 5.11 4.63
C ALA A 142 5.52 4.05 3.66
N LEU A 143 4.30 3.54 3.88
CA LEU A 143 3.65 2.59 2.97
C LEU A 143 3.33 3.22 1.61
N ARG A 144 2.83 4.46 1.61
CA ARG A 144 2.59 5.21 0.36
C ARG A 144 3.90 5.50 -0.37
N ALA A 145 4.94 5.94 0.35
CA ALA A 145 6.26 6.16 -0.23
C ALA A 145 6.82 4.89 -0.87
N GLU A 146 6.67 3.74 -0.19
CA GLU A 146 7.07 2.45 -0.75
C GLU A 146 6.36 2.16 -2.07
N GLU A 147 5.04 2.33 -2.12
CA GLU A 147 4.24 2.12 -3.32
C GLU A 147 4.67 3.04 -4.48
N GLU A 148 4.73 4.35 -4.23
CA GLU A 148 5.06 5.34 -5.27
C GLU A 148 6.51 5.20 -5.77
N CYS A 149 7.45 4.88 -4.88
CA CYS A 149 8.83 4.63 -5.30
C CYS A 149 8.98 3.30 -6.06
N LYS A 150 8.20 2.26 -5.73
CA LYS A 150 8.13 1.02 -6.52
C LYS A 150 7.58 1.28 -7.92
N GLN A 151 6.53 2.09 -8.03
CA GLN A 151 5.98 2.49 -9.32
C GLN A 151 7.03 3.18 -10.19
N LEU A 152 7.83 4.10 -9.62
CA LEU A 152 8.92 4.75 -10.34
C LEU A 152 9.92 3.73 -10.92
N VAL A 153 10.37 2.78 -10.10
CA VAL A 153 11.36 1.77 -10.54
C VAL A 153 10.76 0.81 -11.58
N LEU A 154 9.47 0.47 -11.45
CA LEU A 154 8.80 -0.47 -12.36
C LEU A 154 8.38 0.17 -13.67
N GLN A 155 7.86 1.39 -13.65
CA GLN A 155 7.36 2.07 -14.84
C GLN A 155 8.48 2.75 -15.62
N PHE A 156 9.49 3.27 -14.91
CA PHE A 156 10.59 4.04 -15.50
C PHE A 156 11.97 3.49 -15.12
N PRO A 157 12.26 2.19 -15.37
CA PRO A 157 13.48 1.53 -14.90
C PRO A 157 14.77 2.16 -15.47
N ASN A 158 14.69 2.75 -16.65
CA ASN A 158 15.82 3.38 -17.35
C ASN A 158 15.93 4.89 -17.10
N SER A 159 15.07 5.46 -16.24
CA SER A 159 15.15 6.89 -15.93
C SER A 159 16.37 7.20 -15.06
N LYS A 160 16.86 8.43 -15.15
CA LYS A 160 17.94 8.92 -14.28
C LYS A 160 17.57 8.92 -12.79
N PHE A 161 16.28 8.84 -12.48
CA PHE A 161 15.74 8.82 -11.11
C PHE A 161 15.65 7.42 -10.50
N ALA A 162 15.70 6.36 -11.31
CA ALA A 162 15.55 4.98 -10.85
C ALA A 162 16.60 4.56 -9.78
N PRO A 163 17.89 4.91 -9.88
CA PRO A 163 18.87 4.56 -8.84
C PRO A 163 18.59 5.24 -7.50
N GLU A 164 18.17 6.51 -7.52
CA GLU A 164 17.79 7.25 -6.31
C GLU A 164 16.52 6.66 -5.68
N ALA A 165 15.51 6.31 -6.48
CA ALA A 165 14.31 5.64 -6.04
C ALA A 165 14.59 4.29 -5.37
N GLN A 166 15.52 3.50 -5.91
CA GLN A 166 15.96 2.26 -5.27
C GLN A 166 16.61 2.51 -3.91
N GLN A 167 17.39 3.58 -3.75
CA GLN A 167 17.95 3.94 -2.45
C GLN A 167 16.86 4.42 -1.49
N MET A 168 15.91 5.23 -1.96
CA MET A 168 14.75 5.62 -1.16
C MET A 168 13.94 4.39 -0.71
N LEU A 169 13.73 3.41 -1.58
CA LEU A 169 13.06 2.15 -1.23
C LEU A 169 13.80 1.39 -0.12
N ARG A 170 15.11 1.27 -0.18
CA ARG A 170 15.89 0.65 0.91
C ARG A 170 15.72 1.41 2.23
N ASN A 171 15.73 2.75 2.17
CA ASN A 171 15.53 3.59 3.35
C ASN A 171 14.11 3.43 3.93
N ILE A 172 13.08 3.38 3.08
CA ILE A 172 11.69 3.18 3.50
C ILE A 172 11.51 1.79 4.12
N GLN A 173 12.06 0.77 3.47
CA GLN A 173 11.99 -0.62 3.94
C GLN A 173 12.73 -0.82 5.27
N GLU A 174 13.81 -0.07 5.52
CA GLU A 174 14.47 -0.02 6.82
C GLU A 174 13.50 0.44 7.92
N VAL A 175 12.73 1.51 7.68
CA VAL A 175 11.78 2.05 8.65
C VAL A 175 10.59 1.10 8.88
N LEU A 176 10.06 0.52 7.80
CA LEU A 176 8.95 -0.44 7.89
C LEU A 176 9.37 -1.72 8.62
N ALA A 177 10.57 -2.22 8.32
CA ALA A 177 11.13 -3.39 8.97
C ALA A 177 11.42 -3.15 10.46
N ASP A 178 11.96 -1.99 10.83
CA ASP A 178 12.21 -1.61 12.23
C ASP A 178 10.91 -1.59 13.04
N LYS A 179 9.81 -1.10 12.46
CA LYS A 179 8.49 -1.17 13.10
C LYS A 179 8.08 -2.60 13.42
N GLU A 180 8.11 -3.51 12.44
CA GLU A 180 7.73 -4.90 12.62
C GLU A 180 8.70 -5.65 13.57
N PHE A 181 10.00 -5.34 13.47
CA PHE A 181 11.01 -5.86 14.38
C PHE A 181 10.73 -5.49 15.83
N ARG A 182 10.44 -4.22 16.12
CA ARG A 182 10.09 -3.75 17.47
C ARG A 182 8.87 -4.47 18.05
N VAL A 183 7.84 -4.69 17.21
CA VAL A 183 6.66 -5.45 17.60
C VAL A 183 7.03 -6.91 17.91
N GLY A 184 7.84 -7.55 17.08
CA GLY A 184 8.34 -8.91 17.29
C GLY A 184 9.17 -9.05 18.56
N ALA A 185 10.11 -8.15 18.77
CA ALA A 185 10.95 -8.09 19.96
C ALA A 185 10.11 -7.87 21.25
N PHE A 186 9.10 -7.02 21.20
CA PHE A 186 8.16 -6.83 22.30
C PHE A 186 7.45 -8.13 22.68
N TYR A 187 6.93 -8.88 21.69
CA TYR A 187 6.29 -10.18 21.97
C TYR A 187 7.28 -11.21 22.49
N HIS A 188 8.52 -11.22 22.01
CA HIS A 188 9.58 -12.07 22.52
C HIS A 188 9.85 -11.79 24.02
N HIS A 189 10.04 -10.51 24.39
CA HIS A 189 10.24 -10.12 25.80
C HIS A 189 9.03 -10.43 26.67
N LYS A 190 7.82 -10.30 26.15
CA LYS A 190 6.57 -10.63 26.84
C LYS A 190 6.36 -12.13 27.02
N GLY A 191 7.14 -12.98 26.35
CA GLY A 191 6.99 -14.44 26.41
C GLY A 191 5.94 -15.01 25.44
N SER A 192 5.35 -14.20 24.57
CA SER A 192 4.39 -14.64 23.55
C SER A 192 5.14 -15.15 22.30
N MET A 193 5.80 -16.32 22.43
CA MET A 193 6.73 -16.82 21.41
C MET A 193 6.10 -17.03 20.02
N PRO A 194 4.87 -17.58 19.86
CA PRO A 194 4.26 -17.71 18.54
C PRO A 194 4.03 -16.36 17.83
N ALA A 195 3.64 -15.32 18.58
CA ALA A 195 3.46 -13.99 18.04
C ALA A 195 4.81 -13.34 17.68
N ALA A 196 5.84 -13.55 18.51
CA ALA A 196 7.19 -13.08 18.26
C ALA A 196 7.76 -13.67 16.96
N VAL A 197 7.70 -15.00 16.82
CA VAL A 197 8.16 -15.71 15.62
C VAL A 197 7.48 -15.21 14.36
N ASN A 198 6.15 -15.07 14.38
CA ASN A 198 5.41 -14.59 13.21
C ASN A 198 5.92 -13.23 12.71
N ARG A 199 6.16 -12.29 13.63
CA ARG A 199 6.66 -10.96 13.27
C ARG A 199 8.12 -10.99 12.85
N LEU A 200 9.00 -11.61 13.65
CA LEU A 200 10.45 -11.64 13.43
C LEU A 200 10.83 -12.39 12.14
N GLN A 201 10.20 -13.56 11.91
CA GLN A 201 10.39 -14.29 10.66
C GLN A 201 9.84 -13.51 9.45
N GLY A 202 8.70 -12.82 9.64
CA GLY A 202 8.13 -11.92 8.63
C GLY A 202 9.11 -10.82 8.22
N VAL A 203 9.79 -10.19 9.19
CA VAL A 203 10.83 -9.19 8.93
C VAL A 203 11.95 -9.77 8.07
N ALA A 204 12.54 -10.88 8.47
CA ALA A 204 13.65 -11.50 7.73
C ALA A 204 13.25 -11.99 6.33
N ASN A 205 11.98 -12.36 6.12
CA ASN A 205 11.48 -12.82 4.82
C ASN A 205 11.14 -11.66 3.88
N GLN A 206 10.55 -10.60 4.42
CA GLN A 206 10.05 -9.47 3.60
C GLN A 206 11.08 -8.36 3.45
N PHE A 207 11.98 -8.21 4.41
CA PHE A 207 12.99 -7.16 4.42
C PHE A 207 14.41 -7.72 4.61
N PRO A 208 14.91 -8.53 3.67
CA PRO A 208 16.21 -9.20 3.82
C PRO A 208 17.41 -8.23 3.83
N LEU A 209 17.21 -6.97 3.44
CA LEU A 209 18.21 -5.90 3.48
C LEU A 209 18.13 -5.04 4.76
N TYR A 210 17.18 -5.31 5.63
CA TYR A 210 17.03 -4.61 6.90
C TYR A 210 18.28 -4.78 7.76
N SER A 211 18.75 -3.71 8.37
CA SER A 211 20.00 -3.70 9.14
C SER A 211 19.99 -4.58 10.39
N GLY A 212 18.80 -4.91 10.92
CA GLY A 212 18.58 -5.80 12.06
C GLY A 212 17.93 -7.14 11.68
N ALA A 213 18.01 -7.57 10.42
CA ALA A 213 17.41 -8.83 9.98
C ALA A 213 18.09 -10.06 10.61
N ASP A 214 19.38 -9.99 10.88
CA ASP A 214 20.13 -11.01 11.64
C ASP A 214 19.66 -11.12 13.08
N GLU A 215 19.43 -10.01 13.76
CA GLU A 215 18.87 -9.96 15.12
C GLU A 215 17.43 -10.50 15.13
N ALA A 216 16.63 -10.17 14.09
CA ALA A 216 15.28 -10.73 13.96
C ALA A 216 15.31 -12.26 13.83
N LEU A 217 16.22 -12.82 13.04
CA LEU A 217 16.42 -14.26 12.93
C LEU A 217 16.90 -14.89 14.26
N TRP A 218 17.80 -14.21 14.96
CA TRP A 218 18.30 -14.65 16.25
C TRP A 218 17.21 -14.75 17.31
N LEU A 219 16.40 -13.69 17.46
CA LEU A 219 15.26 -13.70 18.39
C LEU A 219 14.17 -14.71 17.97
N ALA A 220 13.99 -14.93 16.66
CA ALA A 220 13.08 -15.97 16.16
C ALA A 220 13.60 -17.36 16.51
N ALA A 221 14.91 -17.64 16.36
CA ALA A 221 15.52 -18.91 16.75
C ALA A 221 15.38 -19.18 18.27
N ASP A 222 15.62 -18.16 19.11
CA ASP A 222 15.41 -18.27 20.54
C ASP A 222 13.93 -18.49 20.91
N SER A 223 13.04 -17.83 20.19
CA SER A 223 11.60 -18.04 20.37
C SER A 223 11.19 -19.50 20.04
N TYR A 224 11.68 -20.06 18.94
CA TYR A 224 11.44 -21.46 18.58
C TYR A 224 12.01 -22.42 19.63
N ARG A 225 13.24 -22.17 20.12
CA ARG A 225 13.84 -22.94 21.19
C ARG A 225 12.97 -22.95 22.45
N ARG A 226 12.40 -21.82 22.86
CA ARG A 226 11.51 -21.69 24.01
C ARG A 226 10.14 -22.36 23.80
N MET A 227 9.73 -22.56 22.56
CA MET A 227 8.50 -23.31 22.22
C MET A 227 8.69 -24.82 22.30
N GLY A 228 9.93 -25.32 22.45
CA GLY A 228 10.26 -26.72 22.67
C GLY A 228 10.69 -27.48 21.39
N ASP A 229 11.07 -28.74 21.58
CA ASP A 229 11.74 -29.61 20.61
C ASP A 229 10.94 -29.80 19.28
N LYS A 230 9.62 -29.68 19.37
CA LYS A 230 8.75 -29.72 18.17
C LYS A 230 9.13 -28.71 17.12
N PHE A 231 9.76 -27.60 17.48
CA PHE A 231 10.17 -26.51 16.62
C PHE A 231 11.67 -26.48 16.34
N GLU A 232 12.40 -27.55 16.65
CA GLU A 232 13.84 -27.63 16.41
C GLU A 232 14.21 -27.37 14.96
N ASN A 233 13.46 -27.91 13.99
CA ASN A 233 13.75 -27.71 12.58
C ASN A 233 13.62 -26.22 12.16
N GLN A 234 12.64 -25.51 12.69
CA GLN A 234 12.46 -24.07 12.43
C GLN A 234 13.58 -23.27 13.09
N GLN A 235 14.00 -23.63 14.31
CA GLN A 235 15.15 -23.04 14.98
C GLN A 235 16.42 -23.23 14.12
N VAL A 236 16.67 -24.44 13.62
CA VAL A 236 17.80 -24.78 12.75
C VAL A 236 17.77 -23.95 11.47
N ASP A 237 16.59 -23.73 10.88
CA ASP A 237 16.46 -22.89 9.67
C ASP A 237 16.87 -21.44 9.97
N MET A 238 16.40 -20.84 11.07
CA MET A 238 16.76 -19.48 11.44
C MET A 238 18.28 -19.34 11.68
N LEU A 239 18.87 -20.26 12.43
CA LEU A 239 20.32 -20.26 12.71
C LEU A 239 21.14 -20.46 11.42
N SER A 240 20.70 -21.36 10.55
CA SER A 240 21.35 -21.60 9.25
C SER A 240 21.33 -20.38 8.35
N ARG A 241 20.20 -19.66 8.33
CA ARG A 241 20.08 -18.40 7.58
C ARG A 241 21.00 -17.30 8.10
N ILE A 242 21.19 -17.20 9.42
CA ILE A 242 22.17 -16.24 10.00
C ILE A 242 23.55 -16.53 9.45
N VAL A 243 24.00 -17.79 9.49
CA VAL A 243 25.35 -18.18 9.03
C VAL A 243 25.53 -17.94 7.53
N LYS A 244 24.51 -18.28 6.72
CA LYS A 244 24.56 -18.22 5.26
C LYS A 244 24.34 -16.80 4.74
N ASP A 245 23.25 -16.14 5.18
CA ASP A 245 22.77 -14.90 4.57
C ASP A 245 23.31 -13.65 5.25
N TYR A 246 23.77 -13.77 6.53
CA TYR A 246 24.27 -12.64 7.33
C TYR A 246 25.67 -12.93 7.93
N PRO A 247 26.67 -13.25 7.11
CA PRO A 247 27.99 -13.71 7.58
C PRO A 247 28.79 -12.68 8.39
N MET A 248 28.40 -11.41 8.36
CA MET A 248 29.01 -10.33 9.17
C MET A 248 28.26 -10.09 10.48
N SER A 249 27.22 -10.89 10.79
CA SER A 249 26.46 -10.80 12.04
C SER A 249 27.30 -11.19 13.26
N ALA A 250 27.03 -10.52 14.39
CA ALA A 250 27.61 -10.89 15.68
C ALA A 250 27.17 -12.30 16.13
N HIS A 251 26.02 -12.79 15.66
CA HIS A 251 25.43 -14.07 16.03
C HIS A 251 25.98 -15.28 15.26
N VAL A 252 26.85 -15.09 14.27
CA VAL A 252 27.34 -16.18 13.41
C VAL A 252 28.04 -17.27 14.20
N GLN A 253 28.95 -16.90 15.13
CA GLN A 253 29.73 -17.89 15.88
C GLN A 253 28.85 -18.70 16.84
N GLU A 254 27.93 -18.03 17.51
CA GLU A 254 27.00 -18.70 18.41
C GLU A 254 26.01 -19.60 17.65
N SER A 255 25.53 -19.14 16.48
CA SER A 255 24.69 -19.94 15.58
C SER A 255 25.41 -21.22 15.12
N LYS A 256 26.67 -21.15 14.73
CA LYS A 256 27.49 -22.32 14.38
C LYS A 256 27.64 -23.30 15.54
N THR A 257 27.90 -22.77 16.72
CA THR A 257 28.03 -23.59 17.95
C THR A 257 26.73 -24.31 18.27
N MET A 258 25.59 -23.62 18.19
CA MET A 258 24.26 -24.21 18.41
C MET A 258 23.92 -25.29 17.38
N LEU A 259 24.18 -25.04 16.09
CA LEU A 259 23.96 -26.02 15.02
C LEU A 259 24.79 -27.28 15.24
N THR A 260 26.07 -27.12 15.61
CA THR A 260 26.98 -28.24 15.93
C THR A 260 26.50 -29.03 17.13
N ALA A 261 26.07 -28.35 18.20
CA ALA A 261 25.51 -28.99 19.40
C ALA A 261 24.24 -29.81 19.09
N MET A 262 23.40 -29.32 18.19
CA MET A 262 22.21 -30.04 17.69
C MET A 262 22.53 -31.10 16.64
N LYS A 263 23.83 -31.33 16.31
CA LYS A 263 24.29 -32.27 15.27
C LYS A 263 23.69 -31.98 13.90
N ARG A 264 23.48 -30.71 13.59
CA ARG A 264 22.93 -30.24 12.31
C ARG A 264 24.08 -29.69 11.43
N PRO A 265 23.94 -29.77 10.08
CA PRO A 265 24.95 -29.24 9.18
C PRO A 265 25.07 -27.72 9.35
N VAL A 266 26.33 -27.24 9.41
CA VAL A 266 26.63 -25.81 9.44
C VAL A 266 26.82 -25.37 7.98
N PRO A 267 25.99 -24.45 7.44
CA PRO A 267 26.14 -24.01 6.06
C PRO A 267 27.35 -23.11 5.91
N ASP A 268 27.87 -23.04 4.68
CA ASP A 268 28.87 -22.05 4.30
C ASP A 268 28.23 -20.67 4.11
N ALA A 269 29.01 -19.63 4.40
CA ALA A 269 28.59 -18.26 4.17
C ALA A 269 28.48 -17.96 2.67
N ASP A 270 27.42 -17.27 2.25
CA ASP A 270 27.26 -16.79 0.87
C ASP A 270 28.27 -15.66 0.59
N PRO A 271 29.22 -15.85 -0.34
CA PRO A 271 30.23 -14.84 -0.65
C PRO A 271 29.64 -13.54 -1.21
N VAL A 272 28.50 -13.60 -1.91
CA VAL A 272 27.84 -12.41 -2.44
C VAL A 272 27.23 -11.60 -1.30
N ARG A 273 26.58 -12.28 -0.34
CA ARG A 273 26.04 -11.63 0.86
C ARG A 273 27.14 -11.05 1.73
N TYR A 274 28.26 -11.76 1.87
CA TYR A 274 29.43 -11.25 2.60
C TYR A 274 29.95 -9.94 1.99
N ALA A 275 30.16 -9.91 0.68
CA ALA A 275 30.63 -8.74 -0.03
C ALA A 275 29.67 -7.54 0.09
N ALA A 276 28.34 -7.80 -0.05
CA ALA A 276 27.32 -6.79 0.10
C ALA A 276 27.26 -6.22 1.50
N GLN A 277 27.24 -7.07 2.54
CA GLN A 277 27.24 -6.59 3.94
C GLN A 277 28.51 -5.82 4.30
N LYS A 278 29.68 -6.25 3.82
CA LYS A 278 30.93 -5.52 4.01
C LYS A 278 30.85 -4.12 3.41
N TYR A 279 30.38 -4.03 2.15
CA TYR A 279 30.16 -2.75 1.48
C TYR A 279 29.19 -1.86 2.25
N ASP A 280 28.08 -2.39 2.70
CA ASP A 280 27.07 -1.64 3.46
C ASP A 280 27.61 -1.12 4.79
N LEU A 281 28.39 -1.94 5.52
CA LEU A 281 29.04 -1.53 6.78
C LEU A 281 30.07 -0.42 6.59
N GLU A 282 30.85 -0.47 5.51
CA GLU A 282 31.86 0.54 5.17
C GLU A 282 31.21 1.87 4.72
N ASN A 283 30.06 1.80 4.05
CA ASN A 283 29.35 2.96 3.46
C ASN A 283 28.18 3.46 4.31
N ARG A 284 27.95 2.92 5.50
CA ARG A 284 26.93 3.43 6.42
C ARG A 284 27.17 4.88 6.79
N THR A 285 26.11 5.66 6.84
CA THR A 285 26.19 7.05 7.29
C THR A 285 26.45 7.11 8.78
N LYS A 286 27.65 7.54 9.16
CA LYS A 286 28.04 7.65 10.59
C LYS A 286 27.45 8.94 11.17
N LYS A 287 26.57 8.82 12.14
CA LYS A 287 26.09 9.98 12.90
C LYS A 287 27.18 10.49 13.83
N GLY A 288 27.43 11.80 13.82
CA GLY A 288 28.30 12.43 14.81
C GLY A 288 27.67 12.38 16.22
N LEU A 289 28.49 12.64 17.25
CA LEU A 289 28.04 12.63 18.66
C LEU A 289 26.84 13.55 18.90
N LEU A 290 26.83 14.74 18.31
CA LEU A 290 25.72 15.69 18.41
C LEU A 290 24.45 15.13 17.74
N GLY A 291 24.56 14.48 16.58
CA GLY A 291 23.42 13.86 15.90
C GLY A 291 22.75 12.77 16.74
N ARG A 292 23.55 11.96 17.46
CA ARG A 292 23.02 10.95 18.40
C ARG A 292 22.32 11.58 19.60
N ALA A 293 22.85 12.67 20.15
CA ALA A 293 22.25 13.35 21.29
C ALA A 293 20.90 14.00 20.96
N TRP A 294 20.72 14.46 19.72
CA TRP A 294 19.47 15.09 19.25
C TRP A 294 18.48 14.11 18.61
N GLU A 295 18.84 12.87 18.43
CA GLU A 295 17.98 11.83 17.79
C GLU A 295 16.60 11.65 18.46
N PRO A 296 16.44 11.70 19.80
CA PRO A 296 15.12 11.62 20.42
C PRO A 296 14.19 12.74 19.99
N PHE A 297 14.73 13.90 19.65
CA PHE A 297 13.96 15.08 19.22
C PHE A 297 13.79 15.19 17.70
N ALA A 298 14.44 14.32 16.91
CA ALA A 298 14.28 14.29 15.47
C ALA A 298 12.82 13.93 15.12
N GLN A 299 12.26 14.61 14.12
CA GLN A 299 10.91 14.30 13.62
C GLN A 299 10.93 13.15 12.60
N HIS A 300 12.00 13.04 11.83
CA HIS A 300 12.16 12.03 10.79
C HIS A 300 12.78 10.73 11.31
N PRO A 301 12.51 9.60 10.62
CA PRO A 301 13.07 8.30 10.99
C PRO A 301 14.59 8.25 10.78
N ASP A 302 15.26 7.36 11.53
CA ASP A 302 16.67 7.06 11.31
C ASP A 302 16.84 6.06 10.16
N ILE A 303 17.39 6.53 9.06
CA ILE A 303 17.72 5.74 7.87
C ILE A 303 19.23 5.53 7.69
N SER A 304 20.05 5.89 8.70
CA SER A 304 21.50 5.83 8.60
C SER A 304 22.04 4.42 8.47
N ALA A 305 21.31 3.44 9.01
CA ALA A 305 21.63 2.02 8.97
C ALA A 305 21.18 1.31 7.70
N ALA A 306 20.33 1.94 6.90
CA ALA A 306 19.75 1.34 5.69
C ALA A 306 20.85 0.90 4.70
N ALA A 307 20.61 -0.25 4.05
CA ALA A 307 21.52 -0.82 3.07
C ALA A 307 21.82 0.16 1.92
N LYS A 308 23.06 0.16 1.45
CA LYS A 308 23.52 0.95 0.31
C LYS A 308 23.62 0.12 -0.97
N SER A 309 23.56 -1.19 -0.82
CA SER A 309 23.62 -2.16 -1.91
C SER A 309 22.43 -3.12 -1.89
N GLY A 310 22.31 -3.94 -2.92
CA GLY A 310 21.24 -4.92 -3.04
C GLY A 310 19.93 -4.35 -3.61
N SER A 311 19.13 -5.23 -4.19
CA SER A 311 17.83 -4.87 -4.74
C SER A 311 16.78 -4.82 -3.64
N PRO A 312 16.05 -3.68 -3.50
CA PRO A 312 14.96 -3.59 -2.54
C PRO A 312 13.83 -4.56 -2.92
N GLN A 313 13.04 -4.96 -1.92
CA GLN A 313 11.90 -5.84 -2.16
C GLN A 313 10.82 -5.10 -2.94
N MET A 314 10.41 -5.66 -4.08
CA MET A 314 9.41 -5.06 -4.97
C MET A 314 8.00 -5.57 -4.71
N THR A 315 7.83 -6.70 -4.01
CA THR A 315 6.51 -7.20 -3.60
C THR A 315 5.94 -6.36 -2.46
N GLY A 316 4.62 -6.14 -2.46
CA GLY A 316 3.95 -5.39 -1.39
C GLY A 316 4.06 -6.11 -0.05
N PHE A 317 4.22 -5.33 1.03
CA PHE A 317 4.11 -5.85 2.39
C PHE A 317 2.72 -6.48 2.59
N ARG A 318 2.70 -7.76 2.93
CA ARG A 318 1.48 -8.45 3.36
C ARG A 318 1.68 -8.90 4.79
N PRO A 319 0.80 -8.49 5.73
CA PRO A 319 0.85 -9.06 7.07
C PRO A 319 0.75 -10.57 6.94
N THR A 320 1.74 -11.29 7.43
CA THR A 320 1.77 -12.74 7.39
C THR A 320 0.67 -13.27 8.28
N ILE A 321 -0.27 -14.00 7.70
CA ILE A 321 -1.13 -14.89 8.49
C ILE A 321 -0.18 -15.90 9.15
N PRO A 322 -0.21 -16.09 10.48
CA PRO A 322 0.69 -17.03 11.13
C PRO A 322 0.50 -18.44 10.58
N ALA A 323 1.31 -18.81 9.61
CA ALA A 323 1.34 -20.20 9.11
C ALA A 323 1.84 -21.18 10.17
N SER A 324 2.37 -20.67 11.27
CA SER A 324 3.07 -21.41 12.29
C SER A 324 2.39 -21.42 13.67
N VAL A 325 1.12 -20.97 13.79
CA VAL A 325 0.37 -21.32 15.00
C VAL A 325 0.11 -22.83 14.90
N PRO A 326 0.79 -23.68 15.71
CA PRO A 326 0.53 -25.09 15.65
C PRO A 326 -0.95 -25.29 15.95
N ALA A 327 -1.63 -26.08 15.15
CA ALA A 327 -2.95 -26.56 15.52
C ALA A 327 -2.81 -27.18 16.93
N ILE A 328 -3.53 -26.64 17.90
CA ILE A 328 -3.55 -27.17 19.26
C ILE A 328 -4.00 -28.61 19.12
N ALA A 329 -3.18 -29.53 19.60
CA ALA A 329 -3.50 -30.96 19.51
C ALA A 329 -4.89 -31.20 20.16
N ALA A 330 -5.76 -31.90 19.43
CA ALA A 330 -7.10 -32.24 19.91
C ALA A 330 -7.01 -32.86 21.30
N GLY A 331 -7.52 -32.15 22.29
CA GLY A 331 -7.48 -32.59 23.72
C GLY A 331 -6.83 -31.60 24.69
N GLN A 332 -6.14 -30.55 24.24
CA GLN A 332 -5.74 -29.43 25.10
C GLN A 332 -6.77 -28.30 24.97
N GLN A 333 -7.42 -27.96 26.07
CA GLN A 333 -8.32 -26.81 26.17
C GLN A 333 -7.56 -25.52 25.90
N GLY A 334 -7.43 -25.17 24.61
CA GLY A 334 -7.05 -23.84 24.20
C GLY A 334 -8.31 -23.14 23.72
N THR A 335 -8.46 -21.89 24.09
CA THR A 335 -9.56 -20.96 23.77
C THR A 335 -9.70 -20.64 22.26
N SER A 336 -9.45 -21.60 21.36
CA SER A 336 -9.36 -21.34 19.90
C SER A 336 -10.52 -21.88 19.08
N ASP A 337 -11.51 -22.54 19.66
CA ASP A 337 -12.74 -22.88 18.96
C ASP A 337 -13.75 -21.75 19.10
N VAL A 338 -13.61 -20.73 18.25
CA VAL A 338 -14.72 -19.82 17.95
C VAL A 338 -15.62 -20.54 16.96
N THR A 339 -16.58 -21.31 17.47
CA THR A 339 -17.70 -21.80 16.67
C THR A 339 -18.61 -20.63 16.35
N GLY A 340 -18.54 -20.15 15.12
CA GLY A 340 -19.51 -19.17 14.59
C GLY A 340 -20.83 -19.86 14.32
N THR A 341 -21.86 -19.65 15.15
CA THR A 341 -23.23 -20.03 14.83
C THR A 341 -23.89 -18.91 14.04
N VAL A 342 -24.42 -19.22 12.87
CA VAL A 342 -25.24 -18.27 12.10
C VAL A 342 -26.61 -18.17 12.80
N VAL A 343 -26.87 -17.04 13.43
CA VAL A 343 -28.16 -16.75 14.07
C VAL A 343 -29.05 -16.07 13.01
N SER A 344 -30.09 -16.74 12.56
CA SER A 344 -31.04 -16.24 11.56
C SER A 344 -32.11 -15.31 12.15
N ASP A 345 -32.21 -15.22 13.48
CA ASP A 345 -33.16 -14.35 14.18
C ASP A 345 -32.43 -13.26 14.96
N PRO A 346 -32.62 -11.97 14.63
CA PRO A 346 -31.96 -10.87 15.33
C PRO A 346 -32.35 -10.75 16.81
N THR A 347 -33.45 -11.34 17.25
CA THR A 347 -33.87 -11.35 18.67
C THR A 347 -33.09 -12.36 19.50
N ALA A 348 -32.50 -13.39 18.89
CA ALA A 348 -31.70 -14.40 19.56
C ALA A 348 -30.35 -13.86 20.04
N ILE A 349 -29.83 -12.81 19.40
CA ILE A 349 -28.56 -12.15 19.79
C ILE A 349 -28.73 -11.39 21.12
N ASN A 350 -29.90 -10.79 21.33
CA ASN A 350 -30.18 -10.00 22.53
C ASN A 350 -30.52 -10.84 23.76
N ASN A 351 -30.86 -12.12 23.58
CA ASN A 351 -31.24 -13.02 24.65
C ASN A 351 -30.10 -13.91 25.14
N ASN A 352 -28.93 -13.87 24.52
CA ASN A 352 -27.76 -14.59 25.05
C ASN A 352 -27.15 -13.81 26.22
N PRO A 353 -26.92 -14.43 27.39
CA PRO A 353 -26.26 -13.77 28.50
C PRO A 353 -24.85 -13.38 28.09
N ASP A 354 -24.50 -12.12 28.33
CA ASP A 354 -23.16 -11.60 28.06
C ASP A 354 -22.11 -12.40 28.83
N ALA A 355 -21.27 -13.15 28.09
CA ALA A 355 -20.20 -13.99 28.67
C ALA A 355 -19.19 -13.19 29.51
N ARG A 356 -19.21 -11.87 29.42
CA ARG A 356 -18.40 -10.96 30.25
C ARG A 356 -18.95 -10.75 31.64
N LEU A 357 -20.25 -11.00 31.82
CA LEU A 357 -20.92 -10.85 33.13
C LEU A 357 -20.92 -12.14 33.96
N ASN A 358 -20.62 -13.31 33.32
CA ASN A 358 -20.54 -14.59 34.01
C ASN A 358 -19.41 -15.50 33.46
N PRO A 359 -18.15 -15.26 33.85
CA PRO A 359 -17.02 -16.03 33.34
C PRO A 359 -16.96 -17.52 33.75
N GLY A 360 -17.97 -18.04 34.47
CA GLY A 360 -18.04 -19.42 34.95
C GLY A 360 -19.24 -20.23 34.46
N ALA A 361 -20.17 -19.67 33.71
CA ALA A 361 -21.31 -20.41 33.18
C ALA A 361 -20.97 -21.05 31.82
N ALA A 362 -20.60 -22.33 31.82
CA ALA A 362 -20.61 -23.13 30.62
C ALA A 362 -22.02 -23.11 30.03
N ALA A 363 -22.14 -22.60 28.78
CA ALA A 363 -23.42 -22.55 28.09
C ALA A 363 -23.94 -23.96 27.87
N THR A 364 -25.00 -24.32 28.58
CA THR A 364 -25.84 -25.46 28.23
C THR A 364 -26.61 -25.13 26.97
N PRO A 365 -26.55 -25.93 25.91
CA PRO A 365 -27.28 -25.64 24.66
C PRO A 365 -28.79 -25.70 24.92
N ALA A 366 -29.51 -24.65 24.59
CA ALA A 366 -30.96 -24.65 24.62
C ALA A 366 -31.50 -25.63 23.55
N PRO A 367 -32.53 -26.42 23.86
CA PRO A 367 -33.12 -27.33 22.88
C PRO A 367 -33.90 -26.54 21.83
N GLY A 368 -33.43 -26.56 20.59
CA GLY A 368 -34.15 -25.97 19.49
C GLY A 368 -33.31 -25.40 18.32
N ASN A 369 -32.01 -25.32 18.45
CA ASN A 369 -31.15 -24.85 17.32
C ASN A 369 -30.69 -26.03 16.45
N VAL A 370 -31.14 -26.04 15.21
CA VAL A 370 -30.66 -26.96 14.18
C VAL A 370 -29.24 -26.47 13.77
N GLY A 371 -28.23 -27.03 14.40
CA GLY A 371 -26.84 -26.80 14.06
C GLY A 371 -26.54 -27.43 12.69
N VAL A 372 -26.11 -26.64 11.72
CA VAL A 372 -25.49 -27.20 10.54
C VAL A 372 -24.03 -27.49 10.88
N THR A 373 -23.78 -28.75 11.26
CA THR A 373 -22.42 -29.29 11.36
C THR A 373 -21.86 -29.46 9.97
N ALA A 374 -20.87 -28.67 9.60
CA ALA A 374 -20.03 -28.94 8.42
C ALA A 374 -19.19 -30.18 8.75
N THR A 375 -19.62 -31.33 8.28
CA THR A 375 -18.83 -32.57 8.33
C THR A 375 -17.69 -32.44 7.31
N THR A 376 -16.49 -32.35 7.81
CA THR A 376 -15.27 -32.58 7.04
C THR A 376 -15.27 -34.02 6.54
N PRO A 377 -15.01 -34.30 5.23
CA PRO A 377 -14.88 -35.67 4.74
C PRO A 377 -13.68 -36.36 5.40
N GLY A 378 -13.92 -37.43 6.08
CA GLY A 378 -12.89 -38.22 6.72
C GLY A 378 -11.93 -38.83 5.71
N SER A 379 -10.66 -38.79 6.10
CA SER A 379 -9.56 -39.54 5.52
C SER A 379 -9.85 -41.04 5.62
N SER A 380 -10.04 -41.71 4.49
CA SER A 380 -9.92 -43.17 4.38
C SER A 380 -8.60 -43.52 3.69
N ALA A 381 -7.83 -44.37 4.41
CA ALA A 381 -6.54 -44.90 4.01
C ALA A 381 -6.63 -45.84 2.78
N PRO A 382 -5.52 -46.08 2.11
CA PRO A 382 -5.50 -46.73 0.79
C PRO A 382 -5.52 -48.28 0.88
N THR A 383 -6.33 -48.91 0.04
CA THR A 383 -6.20 -50.33 -0.23
C THR A 383 -5.56 -50.51 -1.62
N GLN A 384 -4.50 -51.30 -1.64
CA GLN A 384 -3.78 -51.73 -2.84
C GLN A 384 -4.63 -52.64 -3.72
N ALA A 385 -4.53 -52.48 -5.05
CA ALA A 385 -4.55 -53.60 -6.00
C ALA A 385 -3.96 -53.18 -7.36
N VAL A 386 -3.20 -54.02 -7.94
CA VAL A 386 -2.34 -53.98 -9.13
C VAL A 386 -3.07 -54.69 -10.30
N PRO A 387 -2.54 -54.89 -11.54
CA PRO A 387 -2.64 -54.01 -12.71
C PRO A 387 -3.41 -54.65 -13.88
N GLY A 388 -3.71 -53.89 -14.90
CA GLY A 388 -4.20 -54.41 -16.19
C GLY A 388 -4.31 -53.31 -17.26
N THR A 389 -3.42 -53.32 -18.18
CA THR A 389 -3.43 -52.65 -19.51
C THR A 389 -4.12 -53.54 -20.54
N PRO A 390 -4.52 -53.17 -21.79
CA PRO A 390 -4.42 -51.88 -22.50
C PRO A 390 -5.63 -51.53 -23.43
N ALA A 391 -5.45 -50.45 -24.15
CA ALA A 391 -5.94 -50.11 -25.50
C ALA A 391 -7.01 -49.01 -25.64
N GLY A 392 -6.61 -47.90 -26.15
CA GLY A 392 -6.92 -47.29 -27.43
C GLY A 392 -8.18 -46.44 -27.56
N SER A 393 -8.00 -45.15 -27.67
CA SER A 393 -8.43 -44.28 -28.77
C SER A 393 -8.34 -42.80 -28.43
N ALA A 394 -7.85 -42.05 -29.38
CA ALA A 394 -7.54 -40.60 -29.36
C ALA A 394 -8.78 -39.72 -29.60
N PRO A 395 -8.63 -38.37 -29.79
CA PRO A 395 -8.67 -37.36 -28.73
C PRO A 395 -9.88 -36.41 -28.85
N SER A 396 -10.38 -35.90 -27.77
CA SER A 396 -11.28 -34.77 -27.76
C SER A 396 -10.63 -33.60 -27.04
N ALA A 397 -10.74 -32.41 -27.66
CA ALA A 397 -10.12 -31.20 -27.31
C ALA A 397 -10.40 -30.76 -25.88
N THR A 398 -9.36 -30.58 -25.09
CA THR A 398 -9.39 -30.07 -23.74
C THR A 398 -9.34 -28.54 -23.76
N ALA A 399 -10.34 -27.91 -23.16
CA ALA A 399 -10.31 -26.50 -22.83
C ALA A 399 -9.22 -26.23 -21.77
N PRO A 400 -8.57 -25.05 -21.77
CA PRO A 400 -7.48 -24.76 -20.84
C PRO A 400 -7.98 -24.58 -19.42
N VAL A 401 -7.38 -25.32 -18.50
CA VAL A 401 -7.54 -25.16 -17.04
C VAL A 401 -6.91 -23.85 -16.61
N ALA A 402 -7.70 -22.98 -15.95
CA ALA A 402 -7.25 -21.72 -15.37
C ALA A 402 -6.37 -21.98 -14.12
N PRO A 403 -5.33 -21.17 -13.88
CA PRO A 403 -4.48 -21.29 -12.69
C PRO A 403 -5.22 -20.84 -11.43
N PRO A 404 -4.94 -21.41 -10.25
CA PRO A 404 -5.60 -21.05 -8.99
C PRO A 404 -5.08 -19.72 -8.45
N GLY A 405 -6.01 -18.81 -8.14
CA GLY A 405 -5.73 -17.64 -7.30
C GLY A 405 -5.90 -16.27 -7.92
N GLN A 406 -7.04 -16.01 -8.60
CA GLN A 406 -7.47 -14.63 -8.79
C GLN A 406 -8.54 -14.26 -7.75
N PRO A 407 -8.51 -13.01 -7.19
CA PRO A 407 -9.57 -12.55 -6.30
C PRO A 407 -10.89 -12.52 -7.06
N THR A 408 -11.94 -13.08 -6.47
CA THR A 408 -13.31 -13.05 -6.96
C THR A 408 -13.71 -11.61 -7.27
N GLN A 409 -13.88 -11.30 -8.55
CA GLN A 409 -14.44 -10.01 -8.97
C GLN A 409 -15.89 -9.89 -8.47
N PRO A 410 -16.32 -8.71 -8.05
CA PRO A 410 -17.70 -8.49 -7.63
C PRO A 410 -18.65 -8.81 -8.78
N ILE A 411 -19.65 -9.65 -8.51
CA ILE A 411 -20.61 -10.14 -9.51
C ILE A 411 -21.73 -9.12 -9.63
N ALA A 412 -21.75 -8.34 -10.71
CA ALA A 412 -22.86 -7.41 -11.01
C ALA A 412 -23.97 -8.15 -11.77
N VAL A 413 -24.83 -8.90 -11.06
CA VAL A 413 -25.92 -9.70 -11.62
C VAL A 413 -27.19 -8.84 -11.74
N THR A 414 -27.80 -8.85 -12.93
CA THR A 414 -29.10 -8.20 -13.20
C THR A 414 -30.26 -9.01 -12.65
N ARG A 415 -31.49 -8.41 -12.61
CA ARG A 415 -32.73 -9.08 -12.19
C ARG A 415 -33.03 -10.36 -12.98
N THR A 416 -32.57 -10.47 -14.21
CA THR A 416 -32.72 -11.64 -15.08
C THR A 416 -31.60 -12.67 -14.94
N GLY A 417 -30.72 -12.52 -13.95
CA GLY A 417 -29.61 -13.44 -13.71
C GLY A 417 -28.42 -13.28 -14.65
N VAL A 418 -28.39 -12.26 -15.50
CA VAL A 418 -27.26 -11.99 -16.41
C VAL A 418 -26.19 -11.24 -15.67
N ASP A 419 -24.98 -11.80 -15.61
CA ASP A 419 -23.81 -11.13 -15.05
C ASP A 419 -23.20 -10.16 -16.07
N LEU A 420 -23.21 -8.88 -15.74
CA LEU A 420 -22.75 -7.80 -16.61
C LEU A 420 -21.24 -7.88 -16.93
N ASN A 421 -20.43 -8.55 -16.10
CA ASN A 421 -19.00 -8.64 -16.28
C ASN A 421 -18.57 -9.82 -17.18
N SER A 422 -19.33 -10.92 -17.18
CA SER A 422 -18.98 -12.14 -17.91
C SER A 422 -19.88 -12.44 -19.13
N ALA A 423 -21.13 -11.94 -19.16
CA ALA A 423 -22.08 -12.25 -20.21
C ALA A 423 -21.66 -11.72 -21.59
N PRO A 424 -21.87 -12.47 -22.67
CA PRO A 424 -21.60 -12.01 -24.04
C PRO A 424 -22.52 -10.86 -24.46
N GLU A 425 -22.08 -10.04 -25.43
CA GLU A 425 -22.83 -8.86 -25.95
C GLU A 425 -24.25 -9.20 -26.34
N ALA A 426 -24.45 -10.38 -26.95
CA ALA A 426 -25.76 -10.85 -27.43
C ALA A 426 -26.77 -11.04 -26.27
N ASP A 427 -26.33 -11.48 -25.11
CA ASP A 427 -27.19 -11.69 -23.94
C ASP A 427 -27.47 -10.37 -23.20
N ILE A 428 -26.52 -9.47 -23.17
CA ILE A 428 -26.71 -8.11 -22.64
C ILE A 428 -27.71 -7.34 -23.52
N ALA A 429 -27.68 -7.50 -24.84
CA ALA A 429 -28.62 -6.86 -25.76
C ALA A 429 -30.08 -7.34 -25.63
N LYS A 430 -30.30 -8.50 -25.00
CA LYS A 430 -31.65 -9.03 -24.68
C LYS A 430 -32.27 -8.41 -23.44
N LEU A 431 -31.49 -7.67 -22.65
CA LEU A 431 -31.97 -7.05 -21.42
C LEU A 431 -32.97 -5.92 -21.72
N PRO A 432 -34.00 -5.75 -20.89
CA PRO A 432 -35.07 -4.78 -21.15
C PRO A 432 -34.56 -3.33 -21.16
N GLY A 433 -34.67 -2.65 -22.29
CA GLY A 433 -34.25 -1.27 -22.47
C GLY A 433 -32.80 -1.11 -22.90
N ILE A 434 -32.10 -2.19 -23.25
CA ILE A 434 -30.73 -2.15 -23.80
C ILE A 434 -30.82 -2.49 -25.30
N ASN A 435 -30.26 -1.62 -26.13
CA ASN A 435 -30.08 -1.87 -27.56
C ASN A 435 -28.64 -2.39 -27.84
N LYS A 436 -28.41 -2.90 -29.05
CA LYS A 436 -27.12 -3.48 -29.46
C LYS A 436 -25.92 -2.51 -29.28
N LEU A 437 -26.14 -1.21 -29.53
CA LEU A 437 -25.10 -0.19 -29.35
C LEU A 437 -24.77 0.01 -27.87
N MET A 438 -25.76 -0.01 -26.98
CA MET A 438 -25.56 0.08 -25.54
C MET A 438 -24.92 -1.18 -24.98
N ALA A 439 -25.31 -2.37 -25.47
CA ALA A 439 -24.67 -3.63 -25.09
C ALA A 439 -23.17 -3.62 -25.41
N LYS A 440 -22.77 -3.15 -26.58
CA LYS A 440 -21.37 -3.00 -26.97
C LYS A 440 -20.62 -2.02 -26.04
N ARG A 441 -21.28 -0.91 -25.66
CA ARG A 441 -20.70 0.06 -24.72
C ARG A 441 -20.54 -0.53 -23.31
N ILE A 442 -21.51 -1.32 -22.84
CA ILE A 442 -21.41 -2.02 -21.54
C ILE A 442 -20.24 -2.98 -21.56
N VAL A 443 -20.08 -3.79 -22.61
CA VAL A 443 -18.93 -4.71 -22.73
C VAL A 443 -17.59 -3.97 -22.71
N ALA A 444 -17.51 -2.81 -23.38
CA ALA A 444 -16.30 -2.00 -23.45
C ALA A 444 -15.92 -1.31 -22.12
N MET A 445 -16.89 -1.13 -21.20
CA MET A 445 -16.67 -0.40 -19.93
C MET A 445 -16.60 -1.33 -18.70
N ARG A 446 -16.40 -2.63 -18.90
CA ARG A 446 -16.15 -3.59 -17.81
C ARG A 446 -14.83 -3.28 -17.10
N PRO A 447 -14.70 -3.53 -15.76
CA PRO A 447 -15.63 -4.22 -14.86
C PRO A 447 -16.63 -3.29 -14.14
N PHE A 448 -17.81 -3.81 -13.78
CA PHE A 448 -18.83 -3.14 -12.97
C PHE A 448 -18.89 -3.76 -11.56
N LEU A 449 -18.90 -2.95 -10.53
CA LEU A 449 -19.04 -3.39 -9.14
C LEU A 449 -20.52 -3.67 -8.77
N SER A 450 -21.45 -2.99 -9.46
CA SER A 450 -22.88 -3.13 -9.25
C SER A 450 -23.68 -2.75 -10.50
N VAL A 451 -24.98 -3.13 -10.54
CA VAL A 451 -25.90 -2.71 -11.62
C VAL A 451 -26.07 -1.19 -11.68
N ASN A 452 -25.84 -0.47 -10.57
CA ASN A 452 -25.90 0.99 -10.54
C ASN A 452 -24.77 1.65 -11.37
N ASP A 453 -23.65 0.98 -11.54
CA ASP A 453 -22.53 1.50 -12.31
C ASP A 453 -22.83 1.63 -13.82
N LEU A 454 -23.92 1.05 -14.28
CA LEU A 454 -24.42 1.25 -15.64
C LEU A 454 -24.75 2.72 -15.96
N ILE A 455 -24.85 3.59 -14.96
CA ILE A 455 -25.02 5.03 -15.18
C ILE A 455 -23.82 5.61 -15.94
N LYS A 456 -22.62 5.03 -15.75
CA LYS A 456 -21.38 5.42 -16.45
C LYS A 456 -21.46 5.17 -17.97
N THR A 457 -22.31 4.24 -18.40
CA THR A 457 -22.50 3.91 -19.82
C THR A 457 -23.51 4.84 -20.52
N GLY A 458 -24.09 5.81 -19.79
CA GLY A 458 -25.10 6.73 -20.31
C GLY A 458 -26.51 6.16 -20.34
N LEU A 459 -26.78 5.06 -19.64
CA LEU A 459 -28.12 4.49 -19.51
C LEU A 459 -29.02 5.36 -18.60
N PRO A 460 -30.27 5.62 -18.99
CA PRO A 460 -31.19 6.34 -18.14
C PRO A 460 -31.47 5.61 -16.82
N LYS A 461 -31.59 6.34 -15.72
CA LYS A 461 -31.81 5.78 -14.38
C LYS A 461 -33.06 4.85 -14.34
N LYS A 462 -34.11 5.21 -15.06
CA LYS A 462 -35.34 4.37 -15.20
C LYS A 462 -35.06 2.99 -15.81
N THR A 463 -34.11 2.87 -16.70
CA THR A 463 -33.71 1.60 -17.32
C THR A 463 -32.83 0.80 -16.34
N ILE A 464 -31.94 1.44 -15.65
CA ILE A 464 -31.06 0.81 -14.62
C ILE A 464 -31.94 0.23 -13.49
N ASP A 465 -32.94 0.96 -13.03
CA ASP A 465 -33.86 0.50 -11.96
C ASP A 465 -34.68 -0.74 -12.37
N LYS A 466 -34.95 -0.93 -13.65
CA LYS A 466 -35.58 -2.16 -14.16
C LYS A 466 -34.66 -3.37 -14.19
N LEU A 467 -33.35 -3.13 -14.21
CA LEU A 467 -32.29 -4.17 -14.26
C LEU A 467 -31.83 -4.59 -12.87
N LYS A 468 -32.13 -3.83 -11.82
CA LYS A 468 -31.77 -4.16 -10.46
C LYS A 468 -32.46 -5.43 -9.98
N PRO A 469 -31.75 -6.32 -9.25
CA PRO A 469 -32.40 -7.44 -8.58
C PRO A 469 -33.50 -6.92 -7.63
N ALA A 470 -34.59 -7.63 -7.52
CA ALA A 470 -35.64 -7.28 -6.56
C ALA A 470 -35.07 -7.30 -5.13
N PRO A 471 -35.46 -6.37 -4.25
CA PRO A 471 -35.07 -6.46 -2.83
C PRO A 471 -35.61 -7.79 -2.29
N ALA A 472 -34.74 -8.49 -1.54
CA ALA A 472 -35.11 -9.77 -0.92
C ALA A 472 -36.33 -9.54 0.02
N GLY A 473 -37.54 -9.87 -0.41
CA GLY A 473 -38.75 -9.67 0.38
C GLY A 473 -40.07 -9.68 -0.42
N GLU A 474 -40.02 -9.64 -1.76
CA GLU A 474 -41.24 -9.54 -2.56
C GLU A 474 -41.34 -10.63 -3.64
N ALA A 475 -41.36 -11.88 -3.19
CA ALA A 475 -41.69 -13.03 -4.02
C ALA A 475 -42.92 -13.72 -3.40
N ALA A 476 -44.12 -13.23 -3.74
CA ALA A 476 -45.34 -13.99 -3.81
C ALA A 476 -46.57 -13.06 -3.87
N LYS A 477 -46.94 -12.62 -5.09
CA LYS A 477 -48.34 -12.31 -5.44
C LYS A 477 -48.39 -12.04 -6.94
N THR A 478 -48.63 -13.08 -7.70
CA THR A 478 -49.48 -13.01 -8.91
C THR A 478 -49.61 -14.41 -9.49
N THR A 479 -50.71 -15.05 -9.09
CA THR A 479 -51.42 -15.98 -9.96
C THR A 479 -52.89 -15.65 -9.80
N LYS A 480 -53.41 -14.98 -10.81
CA LYS A 480 -54.75 -15.27 -11.39
C LYS A 480 -54.82 -14.58 -12.75
#